data_51fc33b477cdd4864cf4e49e6b5a8f15
#
_entry.id   51fc33b477cdd4864cf4e49e6b5a8f15
#
_cell.length_a   1.000
_cell.length_b   1.000
_cell.length_c   1.000
_cell.angle_alpha   90.00
_cell.angle_beta   90.00
_cell.angle_gamma   90.00
#
_symmetry.space_group_name_H-M   'P 1'
#
loop_
_entity.id
_entity.type
_entity.pdbx_description
1 polymer ?
#
loop_
_entity_poly.entity_id
_entity_poly.type
_entity_poly.pdbx_seq_one_letter_code
_entity_poly.pdbx_strand_id
1 'polypeptide(L)'
;MSLPKIEPVRLEGDRVALEPIRADLADELWIAAQDPEIWHWTTHLNHSREFFDGWVAGGIEGWESGERSTFVTSLRSAGSDEPARVVGSSSYLFYRPDEDVVEIGSTWLNPGAWGTGANTEAKLLMMSHAFEALGC
;
A
#
# COMPACT_ATOMS: atom_id res chain seq x y z
N MET A 1 -17.06 3.88 20.21
CA MET A 1 -15.70 3.43 20.48
C MET A 1 -14.90 3.38 19.20
N SER A 2 -13.78 4.07 19.15
CA SER A 2 -12.95 4.09 17.95
C SER A 2 -11.96 2.92 17.95
N LEU A 3 -11.60 2.45 16.74
CA LEU A 3 -10.57 1.43 16.59
C LEU A 3 -9.19 2.03 16.85
N PRO A 4 -8.20 1.23 17.30
CA PRO A 4 -6.83 1.68 17.38
C PRO A 4 -6.33 2.14 16.01
N LYS A 5 -5.58 3.24 15.97
CA LYS A 5 -5.06 3.81 14.73
C LYS A 5 -3.53 3.69 14.68
N ILE A 6 -3.02 3.51 13.46
CA ILE A 6 -1.61 3.65 13.19
C ILE A 6 -1.40 5.09 12.71
N GLU A 7 -0.39 5.79 13.25
CA GLU A 7 -0.07 7.14 12.81
C GLU A 7 0.41 7.12 11.36
N PRO A 8 -0.11 7.99 10.49
CA PRO A 8 0.36 8.05 9.11
C PRO A 8 1.86 8.30 9.05
N VAL A 9 2.54 7.51 8.22
CA VAL A 9 4.00 7.56 8.12
C VAL A 9 4.42 7.20 6.70
N ARG A 10 5.52 7.80 6.24
CA ARG A 10 6.16 7.42 4.99
C ARG A 10 7.31 6.47 5.32
N LEU A 11 7.36 5.33 4.65
CA LEU A 11 8.43 4.35 4.79
C LEU A 11 9.25 4.35 3.50
N GLU A 12 10.56 4.49 3.60
CA GLU A 12 11.41 4.61 2.43
C GLU A 12 12.60 3.66 2.52
N GLY A 13 12.78 2.86 1.47
CA GLY A 13 13.92 1.97 1.31
C GLY A 13 14.82 2.44 0.16
N ASP A 14 15.63 1.52 -0.36
CA ASP A 14 16.58 1.84 -1.44
C ASP A 14 15.87 2.22 -2.74
N ARG A 15 14.83 1.48 -3.10
CA ARG A 15 14.09 1.69 -4.35
C ARG A 15 12.61 1.89 -4.14
N VAL A 16 12.06 1.39 -3.03
CA VAL A 16 10.64 1.41 -2.73
C VAL A 16 10.32 2.49 -1.71
N ALA A 17 9.24 3.21 -1.93
CA ALA A 17 8.66 4.09 -0.92
C ALA A 17 7.20 3.70 -0.72
N LEU A 18 6.75 3.75 0.51
CA LEU A 18 5.36 3.53 0.90
C LEU A 18 4.87 4.80 1.56
N GLU A 19 3.77 5.34 1.04
CA GLU A 19 3.17 6.53 1.67
C GLU A 19 1.67 6.32 1.85
N PRO A 20 1.08 6.95 2.87
CA PRO A 20 -0.36 6.83 3.07
C PRO A 20 -1.11 7.23 1.80
N ILE A 21 -2.14 6.47 1.47
CA ILE A 21 -2.95 6.73 0.28
C ILE A 21 -3.59 8.12 0.37
N ARG A 22 -3.61 8.83 -0.76
CA ARG A 22 -4.24 10.14 -0.84
C ARG A 22 -4.88 10.34 -2.22
N ALA A 23 -5.82 11.27 -2.27
CA ALA A 23 -6.67 11.46 -3.46
C ALA A 23 -5.89 11.86 -4.71
N ASP A 24 -4.82 12.64 -4.56
CA ASP A 24 -4.02 13.10 -5.70
C ASP A 24 -3.18 12.00 -6.36
N LEU A 25 -3.11 10.80 -5.76
CA LEU A 25 -2.45 9.65 -6.34
C LEU A 25 -3.42 8.71 -7.08
N ALA A 26 -4.73 9.03 -7.07
CA ALA A 26 -5.74 8.14 -7.65
C ALA A 26 -5.53 7.85 -9.13
N ASP A 27 -5.13 8.86 -9.92
CA ASP A 27 -4.91 8.66 -11.36
C ASP A 27 -3.74 7.72 -11.63
N GLU A 28 -2.63 7.91 -10.93
CA GLU A 28 -1.46 7.05 -11.08
C GLU A 28 -1.75 5.62 -10.62
N LEU A 29 -2.47 5.48 -9.52
CA LEU A 29 -2.91 4.16 -9.03
C LEU A 29 -3.83 3.47 -10.04
N TRP A 30 -4.76 4.22 -10.63
CA TRP A 30 -5.67 3.69 -11.63
C TRP A 30 -4.91 3.14 -12.83
N ILE A 31 -3.93 3.89 -13.32
CA ILE A 31 -3.09 3.45 -14.44
C ILE A 31 -2.32 2.16 -14.07
N ALA A 32 -1.73 2.12 -12.88
CA ALA A 32 -1.00 0.95 -12.42
C ALA A 32 -1.89 -0.29 -12.27
N ALA A 33 -3.19 -0.10 -12.02
CA ALA A 33 -4.15 -1.16 -11.75
C ALA A 33 -4.77 -1.78 -13.02
N GLN A 34 -4.42 -1.32 -14.22
CA GLN A 34 -5.13 -1.73 -15.44
C GLN A 34 -4.73 -3.09 -16.01
N ASP A 35 -3.58 -3.63 -15.63
CA ASP A 35 -3.15 -4.92 -16.14
C ASP A 35 -4.02 -6.04 -15.56
N PRO A 36 -4.71 -6.84 -16.42
CA PRO A 36 -5.60 -7.88 -15.93
C PRO A 36 -4.89 -8.98 -15.13
N GLU A 37 -3.60 -9.18 -15.30
CA GLU A 37 -2.87 -10.20 -14.55
C GLU A 37 -2.83 -9.93 -13.05
N ILE A 38 -2.92 -8.64 -12.63
CA ILE A 38 -2.98 -8.26 -11.22
C ILE A 38 -4.15 -8.96 -10.53
N TRP A 39 -5.28 -9.03 -11.23
CA TRP A 39 -6.56 -9.41 -10.64
C TRP A 39 -6.96 -10.86 -10.90
N HIS A 40 -6.03 -11.67 -11.40
CA HIS A 40 -6.31 -13.06 -11.74
C HIS A 40 -6.80 -13.88 -10.54
N TRP A 41 -6.27 -13.61 -9.37
CA TRP A 41 -6.57 -14.38 -8.15
C TRP A 41 -7.21 -13.55 -7.02
N THR A 42 -7.61 -12.33 -7.28
CA THR A 42 -8.09 -11.42 -6.24
C THR A 42 -9.24 -10.55 -6.73
N THR A 43 -9.80 -9.73 -5.84
CA THR A 43 -10.89 -8.82 -6.15
C THR A 43 -10.47 -7.80 -7.22
N HIS A 44 -11.30 -7.64 -8.23
CA HIS A 44 -11.06 -6.76 -9.37
C HIS A 44 -11.37 -5.29 -9.01
N LEU A 45 -10.40 -4.59 -8.44
CA LEU A 45 -10.58 -3.18 -8.11
C LEU A 45 -10.71 -2.30 -9.35
N ASN A 46 -10.25 -2.79 -10.48
CA ASN A 46 -10.23 -2.04 -11.74
C ASN A 46 -11.50 -2.22 -12.59
N HIS A 47 -12.58 -2.80 -12.04
CA HIS A 47 -13.77 -3.05 -12.87
C HIS A 47 -14.47 -1.76 -13.30
N SER A 48 -14.34 -0.67 -12.53
CA SER A 48 -14.79 0.66 -12.95
C SER A 48 -14.01 1.73 -12.19
N ARG A 49 -13.90 2.91 -12.79
CA ARG A 49 -13.23 4.03 -12.11
C ARG A 49 -14.01 4.46 -10.86
N GLU A 50 -15.33 4.43 -10.93
CA GLU A 50 -16.16 4.78 -9.77
C GLU A 50 -15.89 3.85 -8.60
N PHE A 51 -15.83 2.56 -8.84
CA PHE A 51 -15.51 1.58 -7.81
C PHE A 51 -14.11 1.80 -7.25
N PHE A 52 -13.14 2.05 -8.13
CA PHE A 52 -11.75 2.29 -7.76
C PHE A 52 -11.62 3.56 -6.91
N ASP A 53 -12.28 4.63 -7.29
CA ASP A 53 -12.29 5.88 -6.52
C ASP A 53 -12.88 5.67 -5.12
N GLY A 54 -13.90 4.81 -5.02
CA GLY A 54 -14.46 4.39 -3.73
C GLY A 54 -13.45 3.66 -2.87
N TRP A 55 -12.63 2.81 -3.49
CA TRP A 55 -11.55 2.12 -2.79
C TRP A 55 -10.49 3.11 -2.28
N VAL A 56 -10.11 4.09 -3.10
CA VAL A 56 -9.17 5.15 -2.69
C VAL A 56 -9.73 5.93 -1.50
N ALA A 57 -10.98 6.37 -1.60
CA ALA A 57 -11.64 7.11 -0.52
C ALA A 57 -11.71 6.29 0.78
N GLY A 58 -12.03 5.01 0.67
CA GLY A 58 -12.05 4.10 1.80
C GLY A 58 -10.68 3.90 2.43
N GLY A 59 -9.63 3.89 1.61
CA GLY A 59 -8.25 3.82 2.10
C GLY A 59 -7.85 5.06 2.88
N ILE A 60 -8.24 6.24 2.40
CA ILE A 60 -7.98 7.50 3.10
C ILE A 60 -8.71 7.51 4.45
N GLU A 61 -9.98 7.17 4.44
CA GLU A 61 -10.79 7.12 5.66
C GLU A 61 -10.28 6.07 6.64
N GLY A 62 -9.74 4.95 6.14
CA GLY A 62 -9.21 3.87 6.96
C GLY A 62 -8.08 4.30 7.89
N TRP A 63 -7.24 5.24 7.47
CA TRP A 63 -6.21 5.79 8.35
C TRP A 63 -6.84 6.54 9.53
N GLU A 64 -7.91 7.27 9.29
CA GLU A 64 -8.63 8.02 10.32
C GLU A 64 -9.40 7.10 11.28
N SER A 65 -10.10 6.10 10.73
CA SER A 65 -10.96 5.23 11.52
C SER A 65 -10.21 4.12 12.25
N GLY A 66 -9.01 3.80 11.82
CA GLY A 66 -8.26 2.65 12.33
C GLY A 66 -8.65 1.33 11.67
N GLU A 67 -9.55 1.36 10.68
CA GLU A 67 -10.03 0.15 10.03
C GLU A 67 -8.96 -0.52 9.19
N ARG A 68 -8.17 0.28 8.49
CA ARG A 68 -7.02 -0.19 7.72
C ARG A 68 -6.07 0.97 7.44
N SER A 69 -4.82 0.64 7.21
CA SER A 69 -3.79 1.65 6.92
C SER A 69 -3.18 1.34 5.56
N THR A 70 -3.76 1.92 4.51
CA THR A 70 -3.40 1.63 3.13
C THR A 70 -2.27 2.54 2.66
N PHE A 71 -1.21 1.91 2.16
CA PHE A 71 -0.07 2.60 1.55
C PHE A 71 -0.14 2.51 0.04
N VAL A 72 0.37 3.55 -0.62
CA VAL A 72 0.71 3.54 -2.04
C VAL A 72 2.16 3.14 -2.16
N THR A 73 2.44 2.15 -3.01
CA THR A 73 3.79 1.65 -3.26
C THR A 73 4.34 2.32 -4.51
N SER A 74 5.51 2.96 -4.37
CA SER A 74 6.23 3.55 -5.49
C SER A 74 7.59 2.87 -5.65
N LEU A 75 8.03 2.73 -6.90
CA LEU A 75 9.29 2.05 -7.25
C LEU A 75 10.14 2.96 -8.11
N ARG A 76 11.40 3.14 -7.72
CA ARG A 76 12.40 3.84 -8.51
C ARG A 76 13.21 2.82 -9.31
N SER A 77 13.48 3.12 -10.57
CA SER A 77 14.29 2.25 -11.41
C SER A 77 15.75 2.28 -10.96
N ALA A 78 16.39 1.11 -10.96
CA ALA A 78 17.79 1.00 -10.55
C ALA A 78 18.69 1.84 -11.47
N GLY A 79 19.57 2.63 -10.87
CA GLY A 79 20.57 3.44 -11.60
C GLY A 79 19.96 4.60 -12.38
N SER A 80 18.72 4.98 -12.11
CA SER A 80 18.03 6.06 -12.81
C SER A 80 17.80 7.24 -11.88
N ASP A 81 17.87 8.45 -12.43
CA ASP A 81 17.49 9.67 -11.72
C ASP A 81 16.01 10.00 -11.91
N GLU A 82 15.28 9.15 -12.62
CA GLU A 82 13.84 9.35 -12.83
C GLU A 82 13.07 9.24 -11.51
N PRO A 83 11.96 10.01 -11.39
CA PRO A 83 11.11 9.89 -10.22
C PRO A 83 10.55 8.48 -10.07
N ALA A 84 10.31 8.06 -8.83
CA ALA A 84 9.64 6.81 -8.56
C ALA A 84 8.24 6.82 -9.18
N ARG A 85 7.81 5.67 -9.71
CA ARG A 85 6.47 5.51 -10.27
C ARG A 85 5.60 4.73 -9.31
N VAL A 86 4.32 5.04 -9.29
CA VAL A 86 3.33 4.27 -8.53
C VAL A 86 3.15 2.90 -9.19
N VAL A 87 3.30 1.83 -8.40
CA VAL A 87 3.20 0.46 -8.91
C VAL A 87 2.16 -0.39 -8.19
N GLY A 88 1.61 0.08 -7.09
CA GLY A 88 0.60 -0.70 -6.38
C GLY A 88 0.30 -0.21 -4.98
N SER A 89 -0.11 -1.14 -4.14
CA SER A 89 -0.59 -0.84 -2.80
C SER A 89 -0.40 -2.02 -1.86
N SER A 90 -0.27 -1.73 -0.59
CA SER A 90 -0.29 -2.71 0.50
C SER A 90 -0.82 -2.05 1.75
N SER A 91 -1.38 -2.83 2.67
CA SER A 91 -2.05 -2.28 3.84
C SER A 91 -1.65 -2.99 5.13
N TYR A 92 -1.71 -2.26 6.24
CA TYR A 92 -1.84 -2.87 7.56
C TYR A 92 -3.34 -3.07 7.83
N LEU A 93 -3.66 -4.23 8.35
CA LEU A 93 -5.02 -4.64 8.66
C LEU A 93 -5.08 -5.16 10.09
N PHE A 94 -6.23 -4.99 10.74
CA PHE A 94 -6.51 -5.61 12.04
C PHE A 94 -5.44 -5.30 13.10
N TYR A 95 -5.04 -4.03 13.21
CA TYR A 95 -4.06 -3.61 14.20
C TYR A 95 -4.66 -3.76 15.60
N ARG A 96 -4.03 -4.60 16.42
CA ARG A 96 -4.42 -4.85 17.81
C ARG A 96 -3.20 -4.64 18.71
N PRO A 97 -2.97 -3.40 19.16
CA PRO A 97 -1.79 -3.10 19.97
C PRO A 97 -1.78 -3.80 21.33
N ASP A 98 -2.95 -4.14 21.87
CA ASP A 98 -3.08 -4.89 23.11
C ASP A 98 -2.62 -6.35 22.98
N GLU A 99 -2.56 -6.87 21.77
CA GLU A 99 -2.08 -8.22 21.47
C GLU A 99 -0.75 -8.21 20.72
N ASP A 100 -0.18 -7.03 20.48
CA ASP A 100 1.06 -6.85 19.71
C ASP A 100 0.97 -7.43 18.30
N VAL A 101 -0.18 -7.27 17.64
CA VAL A 101 -0.47 -7.90 16.34
C VAL A 101 -0.92 -6.86 15.31
N VAL A 102 -0.41 -7.02 14.11
CA VAL A 102 -0.92 -6.35 12.90
C VAL A 102 -0.76 -7.32 11.72
N GLU A 103 -1.73 -7.28 10.81
CA GLU A 103 -1.68 -8.08 9.59
C GLU A 103 -1.20 -7.19 8.43
N ILE A 104 -0.39 -7.75 7.55
CA ILE A 104 0.02 -7.09 6.30
C ILE A 104 -0.69 -7.81 5.16
N GLY A 105 -1.47 -7.09 4.38
CA GLY A 105 -2.23 -7.72 3.32
C GLY A 105 -2.81 -6.72 2.34
N SER A 106 -3.81 -7.20 1.58
CA SER A 106 -4.45 -6.43 0.50
C SER A 106 -3.42 -5.84 -0.46
N THR A 107 -2.42 -6.64 -0.82
CA THR A 107 -1.30 -6.19 -1.66
C THR A 107 -1.60 -6.48 -3.12
N TRP A 108 -1.38 -5.48 -3.97
CA TRP A 108 -1.35 -5.69 -5.41
C TRP A 108 -0.25 -4.84 -6.02
N LEU A 109 0.36 -5.36 -7.09
CA LEU A 109 1.42 -4.68 -7.81
C LEU A 109 1.24 -4.86 -9.31
N ASN A 110 1.52 -3.80 -10.07
CA ASN A 110 1.59 -3.88 -11.51
C ASN A 110 2.67 -4.91 -11.91
N PRO A 111 2.40 -5.79 -12.92
CA PRO A 111 3.37 -6.80 -13.33
C PRO A 111 4.75 -6.25 -13.70
N GLY A 112 4.84 -4.98 -14.14
CA GLY A 112 6.13 -4.34 -14.40
C GLY A 112 7.04 -4.24 -13.17
N ALA A 113 6.48 -4.38 -11.97
CA ALA A 113 7.25 -4.41 -10.74
C ALA A 113 7.55 -5.83 -10.26
N TRP A 114 6.94 -6.85 -10.86
CA TRP A 114 7.17 -8.24 -10.48
C TRP A 114 8.61 -8.66 -10.82
N GLY A 115 9.22 -9.43 -9.94
CA GLY A 115 10.59 -9.90 -10.15
C GLY A 115 11.67 -8.85 -9.93
N THR A 116 11.30 -7.65 -9.51
CA THR A 116 12.27 -6.56 -9.25
C THR A 116 12.75 -6.50 -7.81
N GLY A 117 12.14 -7.28 -6.90
CA GLY A 117 12.37 -7.18 -5.47
C GLY A 117 11.50 -6.14 -4.79
N ALA A 118 10.62 -5.44 -5.53
CA ALA A 118 9.78 -4.38 -4.97
C ALA A 118 8.87 -4.87 -3.85
N ASN A 119 8.21 -6.01 -4.04
CA ASN A 119 7.33 -6.56 -3.01
C ASN A 119 8.10 -6.98 -1.75
N THR A 120 9.27 -7.57 -1.94
CA THR A 120 10.14 -7.98 -0.82
C THR A 120 10.58 -6.75 -0.02
N GLU A 121 11.01 -5.69 -0.69
CA GLU A 121 11.43 -4.47 -0.02
C GLU A 121 10.25 -3.79 0.68
N ALA A 122 9.07 -3.72 0.04
CA ALA A 122 7.87 -3.18 0.65
C ALA A 122 7.49 -3.93 1.93
N LYS A 123 7.49 -5.26 1.88
CA LYS A 123 7.17 -6.07 3.05
C LYS A 123 8.20 -5.90 4.16
N LEU A 124 9.48 -5.79 3.80
CA LEU A 124 10.54 -5.54 4.79
C LEU A 124 10.34 -4.21 5.49
N LEU A 125 10.01 -3.15 4.74
CA LEU A 125 9.73 -1.84 5.31
C LEU A 125 8.54 -1.89 6.27
N MET A 126 7.47 -2.57 5.89
CA MET A 126 6.28 -2.68 6.73
C MET A 126 6.53 -3.53 7.97
N MET A 127 7.23 -4.65 7.83
CA MET A 127 7.57 -5.49 8.97
C MET A 127 8.52 -4.79 9.94
N SER A 128 9.53 -4.11 9.42
CA SER A 128 10.46 -3.36 10.27
C SER A 128 9.73 -2.29 11.07
N HIS A 129 8.83 -1.55 10.44
CA HIS A 129 8.03 -0.56 11.13
C HIS A 129 7.12 -1.19 12.19
N ALA A 130 6.50 -2.32 11.86
CA ALA A 130 5.64 -3.03 12.81
C ALA A 130 6.40 -3.47 14.05
N PHE A 131 7.59 -4.02 13.90
CA PHE A 131 8.38 -4.47 15.05
C PHE A 131 9.03 -3.32 15.81
N GLU A 132 9.54 -2.32 15.11
CA GLU A 132 10.34 -1.26 15.73
C GLU A 132 9.49 -0.10 16.26
N ALA A 133 8.42 0.26 15.57
CA ALA A 133 7.61 1.42 15.93
C ALA A 133 6.26 1.05 16.53
N LEU A 134 5.60 0.01 16.01
CA LEU A 134 4.28 -0.40 16.50
C LEU A 134 4.35 -1.39 17.65
N GLY A 135 5.52 -1.96 17.93
CA GLY A 135 5.72 -2.88 19.03
C GLY A 135 5.16 -4.29 18.82
N CYS A 136 4.92 -4.66 17.58
CA CYS A 136 4.40 -5.99 17.25
C CYS A 136 5.47 -7.09 17.38
#